data_07f534569515fdf68de2f56f17387373
#
_entry.id   07f534569515fdf68de2f56f17387373
#
_cell.length_a   1.000
_cell.length_b   1.000
_cell.length_c   1.000
_cell.angle_alpha   90.00
_cell.angle_beta   90.00
_cell.angle_gamma   90.00
#
_symmetry.space_group_name_H-M   'P 1'
#
loop_
_entity.id
_entity.type
_entity.pdbx_description
1 polymer ?
#
loop_
_entity_poly.entity_id
_entity_poly.type
_entity_poly.pdbx_seq_one_letter_code
_entity_poly.pdbx_strand_id
1 'polypeptide(L)'
;YLRFKDNVVPYMNSNFYGYAGDSPWNCEKYTDADWPKGYLYMHFCDNASHEYANSGLIISYMQYDDVVKWEGTSVEHRSADYEQFKKLKAEKLLESVERDFPCLRDNIESYYTSTPLTYRDYTGTENGGMYGIARDVTLGPASRVHHRTKIPNLLLTGQNVNSHGILGVLVGTIVTCGELISSEEIIRQMTESIK
;
A
#
# COMPACT_ATOMS: atom_id res chain seq x y z
N TYR A 1 3.31 7.63 6.95
CA TYR A 1 2.18 8.57 6.83
C TYR A 1 2.64 9.90 7.41
N LEU A 2 2.55 10.95 6.63
CA LEU A 2 3.02 12.28 6.98
C LEU A 2 1.85 13.24 7.09
N ARG A 3 1.87 14.09 8.09
CA ARG A 3 1.08 15.31 8.15
C ARG A 3 2.00 16.50 7.96
N PHE A 4 1.68 17.36 7.04
CA PHE A 4 2.45 18.56 6.76
C PHE A 4 1.94 19.76 7.55
N LYS A 5 2.83 20.71 7.78
CA LYS A 5 2.46 22.05 8.22
C LYS A 5 1.63 22.75 7.15
N ASP A 6 0.76 23.66 7.54
CA ASP A 6 -0.14 24.32 6.61
C ASP A 6 0.62 25.17 5.57
N ASN A 7 0.24 25.03 4.30
CA ASN A 7 0.68 25.84 3.17
C ASN A 7 2.20 25.92 2.96
N VAL A 8 2.94 24.85 3.25
CA VAL A 8 4.41 24.83 3.09
C VAL A 8 4.91 23.81 2.07
N VAL A 9 4.16 22.75 1.80
CA VAL A 9 4.54 21.74 0.82
C VAL A 9 3.71 21.91 -0.45
N PRO A 10 4.28 22.35 -1.55
CA PRO A 10 3.55 22.42 -2.83
C PRO A 10 2.98 21.05 -3.21
N TYR A 11 1.72 21.04 -3.65
CA TYR A 11 1.07 19.80 -4.04
C TYR A 11 1.68 19.23 -5.33
N MET A 12 2.10 17.97 -5.26
CA MET A 12 2.58 17.21 -6.40
C MET A 12 1.46 16.27 -6.89
N ASN A 13 0.88 16.57 -8.05
CA ASN A 13 -0.18 15.74 -8.65
C ASN A 13 0.41 14.54 -9.41
N SER A 14 1.35 13.84 -8.79
CA SER A 14 1.97 12.64 -9.33
C SER A 14 2.61 11.84 -8.20
N ASN A 15 2.86 10.57 -8.46
CA ASN A 15 3.65 9.73 -7.57
C ASN A 15 5.13 9.82 -7.96
N PHE A 16 5.99 9.89 -6.98
CA PHE A 16 7.43 9.84 -7.17
C PHE A 16 7.97 8.47 -6.72
N TYR A 17 8.77 7.84 -7.57
CA TYR A 17 9.42 6.57 -7.28
C TYR A 17 10.94 6.78 -7.27
N GLY A 18 11.53 6.76 -6.07
CA GLY A 18 12.96 6.76 -5.87
C GLY A 18 13.50 5.34 -5.73
N TYR A 19 14.68 5.09 -6.29
CA TYR A 19 15.37 3.81 -6.12
C TYR A 19 16.90 3.99 -6.16
N ALA A 20 17.60 3.12 -5.44
CA ALA A 20 19.05 3.10 -5.42
C ALA A 20 19.57 2.14 -6.50
N GLY A 21 20.49 2.63 -7.35
CA GLY A 21 21.09 1.85 -8.46
C GLY A 21 20.41 2.09 -9.80
N ASP A 22 20.68 1.21 -10.74
CA ASP A 22 20.32 1.39 -12.16
C ASP A 22 18.93 0.80 -12.51
N SER A 23 18.24 0.19 -11.55
CA SER A 23 16.98 -0.51 -11.80
C SER A 23 16.02 -0.42 -10.62
N PRO A 24 14.72 -0.20 -10.86
CA PRO A 24 13.68 -0.25 -9.83
C PRO A 24 13.34 -1.66 -9.35
N TRP A 25 13.83 -2.69 -10.06
CA TRP A 25 13.54 -4.08 -9.73
C TRP A 25 14.41 -4.59 -8.57
N ASN A 26 13.89 -5.55 -7.83
CA ASN A 26 14.55 -6.18 -6.69
C ASN A 26 14.81 -5.24 -5.49
N CYS A 27 14.06 -4.14 -5.37
CA CYS A 27 14.14 -3.25 -4.20
C CYS A 27 13.72 -3.95 -2.89
N GLU A 28 13.02 -5.08 -2.97
CA GLU A 28 12.68 -5.96 -1.85
C GLU A 28 13.85 -6.80 -1.36
N LYS A 29 14.94 -6.90 -2.14
CA LYS A 29 16.16 -7.64 -1.78
C LYS A 29 17.20 -6.69 -1.23
N TYR A 30 17.18 -6.49 0.07
CA TYR A 30 18.08 -5.57 0.78
C TYR A 30 18.68 -6.22 2.02
N THR A 31 19.70 -5.55 2.54
CA THR A 31 20.25 -5.76 3.88
C THR A 31 19.90 -4.57 4.76
N ASP A 32 20.07 -4.66 6.08
CA ASP A 32 19.80 -3.53 6.96
C ASP A 32 20.70 -2.30 6.67
N ALA A 33 21.88 -2.54 6.10
CA ALA A 33 22.82 -1.49 5.75
C ALA A 33 22.40 -0.67 4.52
N ASP A 34 21.79 -1.31 3.52
CA ASP A 34 21.41 -0.69 2.25
C ASP A 34 19.90 -0.41 2.10
N TRP A 35 19.13 -0.63 3.16
CA TRP A 35 17.71 -0.25 3.19
C TRP A 35 17.52 1.25 3.43
N PRO A 36 16.56 1.93 2.73
CA PRO A 36 15.67 1.42 1.68
C PRO A 36 16.35 1.44 0.31
N LYS A 37 16.12 0.40 -0.50
CA LYS A 37 16.56 0.38 -1.91
C LYS A 37 15.59 1.08 -2.86
N GLY A 38 14.37 1.27 -2.45
CA GLY A 38 13.38 1.99 -3.22
C GLY A 38 12.24 2.47 -2.33
N TYR A 39 11.58 3.52 -2.78
CA TYR A 39 10.42 4.08 -2.12
C TYR A 39 9.44 4.69 -3.13
N LEU A 40 8.18 4.74 -2.73
CA LEU A 40 7.14 5.52 -3.36
C LEU A 40 6.83 6.70 -2.44
N TYR A 41 6.81 7.90 -2.97
CA TYR A 41 6.35 9.10 -2.27
C TYR A 41 5.20 9.75 -3.01
N MET A 42 4.14 10.11 -2.29
CA MET A 42 2.96 10.74 -2.84
C MET A 42 2.37 11.77 -1.90
N HIS A 43 1.70 12.77 -2.48
CA HIS A 43 1.00 13.82 -1.76
C HIS A 43 -0.51 13.63 -1.81
N PHE A 44 -1.18 14.12 -0.78
CA PHE A 44 -2.64 14.25 -0.74
C PHE A 44 -3.00 15.69 -0.44
N CYS A 45 -4.09 16.14 -1.06
CA CYS A 45 -4.63 17.47 -0.90
C CYS A 45 -6.15 17.37 -0.73
N ASP A 46 -6.69 17.98 0.31
CA ASP A 46 -8.11 17.99 0.63
C ASP A 46 -8.84 19.28 0.19
N ASN A 47 -8.08 20.25 -0.30
CA ASN A 47 -8.64 21.53 -0.74
C ASN A 47 -8.80 21.60 -2.28
N ALA A 48 -9.77 22.39 -2.72
CA ALA A 48 -10.10 22.53 -4.14
C ALA A 48 -9.03 23.28 -4.95
N SER A 49 -8.13 24.02 -4.30
CA SER A 49 -7.08 24.78 -4.99
C SER A 49 -5.95 23.88 -5.49
N HIS A 50 -5.72 22.75 -4.84
CA HIS A 50 -4.59 21.85 -5.09
C HIS A 50 -3.21 22.55 -5.14
N GLU A 51 -3.07 23.62 -4.36
CA GLU A 51 -1.83 24.39 -4.31
C GLU A 51 -0.82 23.76 -3.34
N TYR A 52 -1.30 23.34 -2.16
CA TYR A 52 -0.48 22.75 -1.10
C TYR A 52 -1.01 21.38 -0.67
N ALA A 53 -0.09 20.49 -0.35
CA ALA A 53 -0.42 19.19 0.24
C ALA A 53 -0.66 19.31 1.75
N ASN A 54 -1.67 18.60 2.27
CA ASN A 54 -1.94 18.49 3.70
C ASN A 54 -1.24 17.29 4.31
N SER A 55 -1.06 16.24 3.51
CA SER A 55 -0.46 15.00 3.96
C SER A 55 0.31 14.30 2.85
N GLY A 56 1.12 13.35 3.24
CA GLY A 56 1.89 12.53 2.32
C GLY A 56 2.01 11.09 2.80
N LEU A 57 2.41 10.24 1.89
CA LEU A 57 2.66 8.84 2.15
C LEU A 57 4.00 8.44 1.56
N ILE A 58 4.84 7.78 2.36
CA ILE A 58 6.04 7.14 1.87
C ILE A 58 5.88 5.63 2.10
N ILE A 59 6.07 4.84 1.04
CA ILE A 59 6.03 3.38 1.11
C ILE A 59 7.38 2.84 0.66
N SER A 60 7.92 1.90 1.42
CA SER A 60 9.10 1.13 1.03
C SER A 60 8.90 -0.33 1.35
N TYR A 61 9.61 -1.20 0.64
CA TYR A 61 9.59 -2.63 0.93
C TYR A 61 10.20 -2.91 2.30
N MET A 62 9.57 -3.84 3.04
CA MET A 62 10.08 -4.36 4.30
C MET A 62 9.84 -5.87 4.32
N GLN A 63 10.90 -6.64 4.56
CA GLN A 63 10.81 -8.08 4.72
C GLN A 63 10.14 -8.42 6.06
N TYR A 64 9.33 -9.48 6.07
CA TYR A 64 8.69 -9.92 7.32
C TYR A 64 9.71 -10.33 8.37
N ASP A 65 10.84 -10.88 7.95
CA ASP A 65 11.94 -11.28 8.82
C ASP A 65 12.50 -10.13 9.68
N ASP A 66 12.42 -8.89 9.20
CA ASP A 66 12.83 -7.71 9.98
C ASP A 66 11.99 -7.52 11.24
N VAL A 67 10.78 -8.04 11.28
CA VAL A 67 9.81 -7.83 12.35
C VAL A 67 9.36 -9.12 13.05
N VAL A 68 9.82 -10.29 12.59
CA VAL A 68 9.39 -11.60 13.08
C VAL A 68 9.59 -11.78 14.59
N LYS A 69 10.62 -11.17 15.18
CA LYS A 69 10.87 -11.27 16.63
C LYS A 69 9.75 -10.70 17.49
N TRP A 70 8.88 -9.87 16.93
CA TRP A 70 7.71 -9.32 17.60
C TRP A 70 6.40 -9.96 17.14
N GLU A 71 6.45 -11.07 16.42
CA GLU A 71 5.29 -11.73 15.83
C GLU A 71 4.21 -12.12 16.85
N GLY A 72 4.63 -12.56 18.06
CA GLY A 72 3.72 -12.92 19.15
C GLY A 72 3.05 -11.72 19.86
N THR A 73 3.20 -10.50 19.34
CA THR A 73 2.63 -9.28 19.91
C THR A 73 1.51 -8.71 19.05
N SER A 74 0.68 -7.83 19.62
CA SER A 74 -0.40 -7.15 18.92
C SER A 74 -0.22 -5.63 18.95
N VAL A 75 -0.99 -4.92 18.13
CA VAL A 75 -1.06 -3.44 18.13
C VAL A 75 -1.31 -2.94 19.56
N GLU A 76 -0.67 -1.83 19.92
CA GLU A 76 -0.69 -1.19 21.25
C GLU A 76 -0.05 -1.99 22.40
N HIS A 77 0.35 -3.24 22.16
CA HIS A 77 0.98 -4.11 23.17
C HIS A 77 2.40 -4.55 22.73
N ARG A 78 3.09 -3.74 21.95
CA ARG A 78 4.48 -3.97 21.55
C ARG A 78 5.46 -3.25 22.45
N SER A 79 6.66 -3.84 22.55
CA SER A 79 7.73 -3.34 23.40
C SER A 79 8.38 -2.06 22.84
N ALA A 80 9.10 -1.35 23.74
CA ALA A 80 9.78 -0.11 23.38
C ALA A 80 10.86 -0.30 22.29
N ASP A 81 11.49 -1.47 22.19
CA ASP A 81 12.44 -1.78 21.14
C ASP A 81 11.80 -1.90 19.75
N TYR A 82 10.53 -2.31 19.68
CA TYR A 82 9.78 -2.25 18.43
C TYR A 82 9.50 -0.81 17.98
N GLU A 83 9.10 0.05 18.91
CA GLU A 83 8.90 1.48 18.59
C GLU A 83 10.20 2.16 18.18
N GLN A 84 11.31 1.81 18.83
CA GLN A 84 12.63 2.29 18.43
C GLN A 84 13.04 1.79 17.03
N PHE A 85 12.79 0.53 16.73
CA PHE A 85 13.00 -0.02 15.37
C PHE A 85 12.21 0.76 14.32
N LYS A 86 10.93 0.99 14.54
CA LYS A 86 10.07 1.80 13.64
C LYS A 86 10.64 3.20 13.43
N LYS A 87 11.07 3.84 14.51
CA LYS A 87 11.67 5.17 14.44
C LYS A 87 12.96 5.18 13.61
N LEU A 88 13.86 4.23 13.83
CA LEU A 88 15.10 4.12 13.05
C LEU A 88 14.83 3.89 11.56
N LYS A 89 13.87 3.02 11.23
CA LYS A 89 13.46 2.79 9.83
C LYS A 89 12.81 4.05 9.22
N ALA A 90 11.97 4.76 9.97
CA ALA A 90 11.39 6.03 9.51
C ALA A 90 12.47 7.08 9.22
N GLU A 91 13.45 7.24 10.10
CA GLU A 91 14.54 8.20 9.91
C GLU A 91 15.37 7.89 8.65
N LYS A 92 15.74 6.63 8.43
CA LYS A 92 16.45 6.21 7.21
C LYS A 92 15.62 6.48 5.94
N LEU A 93 14.31 6.23 6.01
CA LEU A 93 13.40 6.45 4.89
C LEU A 93 13.23 7.94 4.58
N LEU A 94 13.04 8.77 5.60
CA LEU A 94 12.97 10.22 5.45
C LEU A 94 14.27 10.78 4.87
N GLU A 95 15.45 10.32 5.35
CA GLU A 95 16.74 10.71 4.80
C GLU A 95 16.85 10.37 3.31
N SER A 96 16.32 9.23 2.88
CA SER A 96 16.34 8.85 1.48
C SER A 96 15.46 9.75 0.62
N VAL A 97 14.28 10.10 1.11
CA VAL A 97 13.35 11.00 0.41
C VAL A 97 13.88 12.43 0.36
N GLU A 98 14.56 12.90 1.41
CA GLU A 98 15.13 14.26 1.46
C GLU A 98 16.23 14.51 0.42
N ARG A 99 16.86 13.48 -0.13
CA ARG A 99 17.81 13.63 -1.25
C ARG A 99 17.13 14.19 -2.50
N ASP A 100 15.88 13.80 -2.73
CA ASP A 100 15.08 14.23 -3.87
C ASP A 100 14.14 15.41 -3.52
N PHE A 101 13.77 15.53 -2.24
CA PHE A 101 12.87 16.56 -1.69
C PHE A 101 13.50 17.28 -0.50
N PRO A 102 14.45 18.21 -0.74
CA PRO A 102 15.13 18.94 0.33
C PRO A 102 14.17 19.66 1.27
N CYS A 103 14.50 19.72 2.55
CA CYS A 103 13.70 20.34 3.62
C CYS A 103 12.35 19.63 3.93
N LEU A 104 12.16 18.39 3.48
CA LEU A 104 10.91 17.66 3.76
C LEU A 104 10.66 17.57 5.26
N ARG A 105 11.67 17.22 6.07
CA ARG A 105 11.55 17.07 7.53
C ARG A 105 11.08 18.34 8.21
N ASP A 106 11.58 19.49 7.79
CA ASP A 106 11.24 20.79 8.37
C ASP A 106 9.76 21.13 8.18
N ASN A 107 9.14 20.54 7.16
CA ASN A 107 7.76 20.77 6.78
C ASN A 107 6.77 19.73 7.36
N ILE A 108 7.28 18.69 8.05
CA ILE A 108 6.45 17.69 8.71
C ILE A 108 5.98 18.23 10.07
N GLU A 109 4.68 18.20 10.31
CA GLU A 109 4.08 18.47 11.62
C GLU A 109 4.14 17.22 12.51
N SER A 110 3.75 16.07 11.95
CA SER A 110 3.76 14.78 12.63
C SER A 110 3.81 13.63 11.63
N TYR A 111 4.25 12.47 12.08
CA TYR A 111 4.18 11.25 11.27
C TYR A 111 3.91 10.02 12.14
N TYR A 112 3.39 8.98 11.53
CA TYR A 112 3.31 7.65 12.11
C TYR A 112 3.65 6.57 11.07
N THR A 113 3.99 5.38 11.57
CA THR A 113 4.54 4.31 10.75
C THR A 113 3.75 3.02 10.89
N SER A 114 3.66 2.28 9.80
CA SER A 114 3.16 0.91 9.77
C SER A 114 4.26 -0.04 9.31
N THR A 115 4.23 -1.26 9.78
CA THR A 115 5.12 -2.35 9.38
C THR A 115 4.28 -3.54 8.90
N PRO A 116 4.87 -4.62 8.40
CA PRO A 116 4.14 -5.84 8.09
C PRO A 116 3.29 -6.37 9.25
N LEU A 117 3.73 -6.24 10.50
CA LEU A 117 2.93 -6.63 11.67
C LEU A 117 1.67 -5.77 11.85
N THR A 118 1.74 -4.48 11.51
CA THR A 118 0.56 -3.60 11.53
C THR A 118 -0.47 -4.07 10.51
N TYR A 119 -0.03 -4.36 9.28
CA TYR A 119 -0.93 -4.89 8.25
C TYR A 119 -1.53 -6.23 8.65
N ARG A 120 -0.72 -7.17 9.14
CA ARG A 120 -1.21 -8.45 9.65
C ARG A 120 -2.33 -8.29 10.67
N ASP A 121 -2.12 -7.43 11.66
CA ASP A 121 -3.07 -7.26 12.76
C ASP A 121 -4.40 -6.63 12.32
N TYR A 122 -4.34 -5.68 11.37
CA TYR A 122 -5.55 -5.00 10.89
C TYR A 122 -6.27 -5.72 9.73
N THR A 123 -5.55 -6.46 8.90
CA THR A 123 -6.13 -7.06 7.69
C THR A 123 -6.20 -8.58 7.72
N GLY A 124 -5.54 -9.23 8.68
CA GLY A 124 -5.45 -10.69 8.77
C GLY A 124 -4.62 -11.33 7.64
N THR A 125 -3.86 -10.54 6.87
CA THR A 125 -3.03 -11.08 5.79
C THR A 125 -1.79 -11.76 6.34
N GLU A 126 -1.48 -12.93 5.82
CA GLU A 126 -0.27 -13.65 6.16
C GLU A 126 0.98 -12.79 5.88
N ASN A 127 1.91 -12.78 6.85
CA ASN A 127 3.15 -12.00 6.79
C ASN A 127 2.95 -10.49 6.49
N GLY A 128 1.75 -9.96 6.76
CA GLY A 128 1.44 -8.54 6.56
C GLY A 128 1.49 -8.09 5.10
N GLY A 129 1.20 -9.00 4.17
CA GLY A 129 1.14 -8.68 2.74
C GLY A 129 0.08 -7.62 2.45
N MET A 130 0.47 -6.55 1.74
CA MET A 130 -0.39 -5.40 1.47
C MET A 130 -1.31 -5.61 0.26
N TYR A 131 -0.86 -6.37 -0.73
CA TYR A 131 -1.54 -6.52 -2.03
C TYR A 131 -2.22 -7.88 -2.24
N GLY A 132 -2.33 -8.70 -1.20
CA GLY A 132 -2.94 -10.02 -1.28
C GLY A 132 -2.02 -11.09 -1.86
N ILE A 133 -2.63 -12.14 -2.43
CA ILE A 133 -1.91 -13.30 -2.95
C ILE A 133 -1.01 -12.92 -4.13
N ALA A 134 0.27 -13.31 -4.05
CA ALA A 134 1.21 -13.14 -5.16
C ALA A 134 0.76 -13.97 -6.38
N ARG A 135 0.90 -13.37 -7.55
CA ARG A 135 0.54 -14.01 -8.83
C ARG A 135 1.82 -14.23 -9.64
N ASP A 136 2.14 -15.46 -9.87
CA ASP A 136 3.26 -15.83 -10.71
C ASP A 136 2.89 -15.65 -12.18
N VAL A 137 3.59 -14.76 -12.86
CA VAL A 137 3.38 -14.48 -14.28
C VAL A 137 3.66 -15.71 -15.15
N THR A 138 4.55 -16.60 -14.72
CA THR A 138 4.90 -17.83 -15.47
C THR A 138 3.79 -18.85 -15.44
N LEU A 139 2.93 -18.82 -14.42
CA LEU A 139 1.76 -19.72 -14.29
C LEU A 139 0.53 -19.20 -15.04
N GLY A 140 0.55 -17.96 -15.50
CA GLY A 140 -0.57 -17.35 -16.24
C GLY A 140 -1.90 -17.46 -15.49
N PRO A 141 -2.97 -17.98 -16.16
CA PRO A 141 -4.30 -18.12 -15.52
C PRO A 141 -4.32 -19.04 -14.30
N ALA A 142 -3.42 -20.02 -14.20
CA ALA A 142 -3.36 -20.96 -13.08
C ALA A 142 -2.96 -20.30 -11.74
N SER A 143 -2.34 -19.12 -11.79
CA SER A 143 -2.01 -18.33 -10.58
C SER A 143 -3.20 -17.52 -10.03
N ARG A 144 -4.36 -17.56 -10.68
CA ARG A 144 -5.53 -16.77 -10.30
C ARG A 144 -6.50 -17.58 -9.44
N VAL A 145 -6.99 -16.94 -8.38
CA VAL A 145 -8.14 -17.45 -7.61
C VAL A 145 -9.40 -17.09 -8.38
N HIS A 146 -10.25 -18.11 -8.64
CA HIS A 146 -11.50 -17.87 -9.33
C HIS A 146 -12.58 -17.34 -8.38
N HIS A 147 -13.43 -16.43 -8.85
CA HIS A 147 -14.57 -15.93 -8.09
C HIS A 147 -15.65 -17.00 -7.90
N ARG A 148 -15.82 -17.94 -8.83
CA ARG A 148 -16.74 -19.08 -8.69
C ARG A 148 -16.02 -20.24 -8.00
N THR A 149 -16.64 -20.77 -6.94
CA THR A 149 -16.12 -21.93 -6.20
C THR A 149 -16.82 -23.23 -6.64
N LYS A 150 -16.31 -24.36 -6.16
CA LYS A 150 -16.97 -25.68 -6.32
C LYS A 150 -18.22 -25.82 -5.44
N ILE A 151 -18.41 -24.94 -4.47
CA ILE A 151 -19.58 -24.95 -3.58
C ILE A 151 -20.67 -24.12 -4.26
N PRO A 152 -21.85 -24.69 -4.53
CA PRO A 152 -22.96 -23.92 -5.06
C PRO A 152 -23.31 -22.71 -4.20
N ASN A 153 -23.57 -21.57 -4.80
CA ASN A 153 -23.92 -20.31 -4.14
C ASN A 153 -22.81 -19.68 -3.28
N LEU A 154 -21.55 -20.15 -3.38
CA LEU A 154 -20.41 -19.51 -2.74
C LEU A 154 -19.52 -18.85 -3.81
N LEU A 155 -19.48 -17.53 -3.80
CA LEU A 155 -18.62 -16.73 -4.65
C LEU A 155 -17.56 -16.03 -3.81
N LEU A 156 -16.40 -15.80 -4.41
CA LEU A 156 -15.27 -15.08 -3.80
C LEU A 156 -15.11 -13.72 -4.48
N THR A 157 -14.75 -12.71 -3.71
CA THR A 157 -14.45 -11.37 -4.22
C THR A 157 -13.32 -10.73 -3.40
N GLY A 158 -12.84 -9.58 -3.86
CA GLY A 158 -11.80 -8.82 -3.18
C GLY A 158 -10.43 -8.94 -3.85
N GLN A 159 -9.42 -8.32 -3.23
CA GLN A 159 -8.09 -8.17 -3.82
C GLN A 159 -7.35 -9.50 -4.07
N ASN A 160 -7.64 -10.54 -3.31
CA ASN A 160 -7.03 -11.87 -3.47
C ASN A 160 -7.57 -12.62 -4.67
N VAL A 161 -8.76 -12.28 -5.15
CA VAL A 161 -9.45 -13.00 -6.22
C VAL A 161 -9.09 -12.44 -7.59
N ASN A 162 -9.29 -11.15 -7.81
CA ASN A 162 -9.11 -10.56 -9.13
C ASN A 162 -7.94 -9.59 -9.19
N SER A 163 -8.06 -8.42 -8.59
CA SER A 163 -7.03 -7.39 -8.63
C SER A 163 -7.02 -6.60 -7.33
N HIS A 164 -5.84 -6.08 -6.96
CA HIS A 164 -5.66 -5.27 -5.77
C HIS A 164 -5.92 -3.77 -6.05
N GLY A 165 -5.95 -2.99 -4.97
CA GLY A 165 -6.24 -1.57 -5.00
C GLY A 165 -7.73 -1.27 -5.19
N ILE A 166 -8.13 -0.02 -4.98
CA ILE A 166 -9.54 0.40 -5.02
C ILE A 166 -10.18 0.05 -6.36
N LEU A 167 -9.55 0.44 -7.46
CA LEU A 167 -10.06 0.15 -8.81
C LEU A 167 -10.12 -1.35 -9.07
N GLY A 168 -9.08 -2.10 -8.69
CA GLY A 168 -9.05 -3.55 -8.90
C GLY A 168 -10.14 -4.29 -8.14
N VAL A 169 -10.43 -3.87 -6.90
CA VAL A 169 -11.52 -4.45 -6.10
C VAL A 169 -12.89 -4.08 -6.67
N LEU A 170 -13.10 -2.84 -7.12
CA LEU A 170 -14.35 -2.41 -7.77
C LEU A 170 -14.62 -3.22 -9.05
N VAL A 171 -13.62 -3.35 -9.93
CA VAL A 171 -13.73 -4.18 -11.13
C VAL A 171 -13.99 -5.64 -10.77
N GLY A 172 -13.28 -6.17 -9.76
CA GLY A 172 -13.49 -7.52 -9.26
C GLY A 172 -14.91 -7.76 -8.74
N THR A 173 -15.53 -6.75 -8.13
CA THR A 173 -16.92 -6.80 -7.68
C THR A 173 -17.88 -6.93 -8.87
N ILE A 174 -17.68 -6.14 -9.94
CA ILE A 174 -18.48 -6.23 -11.16
C ILE A 174 -18.39 -7.64 -11.76
N VAL A 175 -17.17 -8.19 -11.83
CA VAL A 175 -16.97 -9.56 -12.36
C VAL A 175 -17.68 -10.60 -11.49
N THR A 176 -17.57 -10.51 -10.16
CA THR A 176 -18.22 -11.44 -9.24
C THR A 176 -19.74 -11.34 -9.29
N CYS A 177 -20.29 -10.12 -9.31
CA CYS A 177 -21.73 -9.89 -9.46
C CYS A 177 -22.24 -10.36 -10.84
N GLY A 178 -21.41 -10.28 -11.89
CA GLY A 178 -21.71 -10.78 -13.22
C GLY A 178 -21.98 -12.29 -13.29
N GLU A 179 -21.60 -13.05 -12.27
CA GLU A 179 -21.96 -14.46 -12.12
C GLU A 179 -23.45 -14.68 -11.71
N LEU A 180 -24.09 -13.66 -11.15
CA LEU A 180 -25.47 -13.68 -10.67
C LEU A 180 -26.42 -12.97 -11.63
N ILE A 181 -26.02 -11.80 -12.09
CA ILE A 181 -26.70 -10.98 -13.10
C ILE A 181 -25.69 -10.61 -14.17
N SER A 182 -26.04 -10.50 -15.43
CA SER A 182 -25.03 -10.27 -16.48
C SER A 182 -24.22 -8.97 -16.25
N SER A 183 -22.95 -8.97 -16.67
CA SER A 183 -22.10 -7.78 -16.57
C SER A 183 -22.65 -6.60 -17.36
N GLU A 184 -23.34 -6.87 -18.49
CA GLU A 184 -24.01 -5.84 -19.28
C GLU A 184 -25.13 -5.16 -18.47
N GLU A 185 -25.92 -5.93 -17.72
CA GLU A 185 -26.98 -5.40 -16.87
C GLU A 185 -26.43 -4.53 -15.73
N ILE A 186 -25.32 -4.96 -15.12
CA ILE A 186 -24.64 -4.17 -14.07
C ILE A 186 -24.18 -2.82 -14.64
N ILE A 187 -23.48 -2.84 -15.78
CA ILE A 187 -22.97 -1.63 -16.44
C ILE A 187 -24.14 -0.72 -16.85
N ARG A 188 -25.23 -1.27 -17.36
CA ARG A 188 -26.43 -0.51 -17.70
C ARG A 188 -26.98 0.21 -16.47
N GLN A 189 -27.20 -0.50 -15.36
CA GLN A 189 -27.70 0.09 -14.10
C GLN A 189 -26.77 1.17 -13.54
N MET A 190 -25.46 0.93 -13.56
CA MET A 190 -24.47 1.93 -13.15
C MET A 190 -24.54 3.20 -14.02
N THR A 191 -24.65 3.04 -15.33
CA THR A 191 -24.73 4.17 -16.27
C THR A 191 -26.02 4.97 -16.06
N GLU A 192 -27.13 4.32 -15.77
CA GLU A 192 -28.42 4.97 -15.49
C GLU A 192 -28.41 5.73 -14.16
N SER A 193 -27.68 5.24 -13.16
CA SER A 193 -27.57 5.89 -11.84
C SER A 193 -26.75 7.18 -11.82
N ILE A 194 -25.94 7.43 -12.87
CA ILE A 194 -25.07 8.61 -12.99
C ILE A 194 -25.82 9.78 -13.69
N LYS A 195 -26.98 9.51 -14.30
CA LYS A 195 -27.84 10.52 -14.93
C LYS A 195 -28.77 11.16 -13.93
#